data_c26a58b4b0a0ba8c5f9c2117e709ff62
#
_entry.id   c26a58b4b0a0ba8c5f9c2117e709ff62
#
_cell.length_a   1.000
_cell.length_b   1.000
_cell.length_c   1.000
_cell.angle_alpha   90.00
_cell.angle_beta   90.00
_cell.angle_gamma   90.00
#
_symmetry.space_group_name_H-M   'P 1'
#
loop_
_entity.id
_entity.type
_entity.pdbx_description
1 polymer ?
#
loop_
_entity_poly.entity_id
_entity_poly.type
_entity_poly.pdbx_seq_one_letter_code
_entity_poly.pdbx_strand_id
1 'polypeptide(L)'
;MSLPLPIRVITELLGIDYPIVQAPMGWIARAQLASAVSEAGALGIIETSSGELDAVRREIVAMRELTSRPFGVNIAQAFVRDPAIVEFVVEQGVQFVTTSAGDPTKYTAQLKAAGLTVFHVVPTLAAALKAVDAGVDGLVVEGGEGGGFKNPRDVSTMVLVPLVASKVDVPIIAAGGITDGASMAAAFALGAEGVQMGTRMVSAAESPVHQNWKDAIVGAAETDTVFLNRFSRPALRALRTERTTRLEHDDHVPLTEFGATRELYFGGDLEAAIALTGQVAGRYGRGGRPWSWSASSSQIHARSWVICGSLSSSSPPRRPSRRSCTSCIWRWAMV
;
A
#
# COMPACT_ATOMS: atom_id res chain seq x y z
N MET A 1 -3.57 19.58 -18.25
CA MET A 1 -2.41 18.84 -18.75
C MET A 1 -2.71 17.36 -18.55
N SER A 2 -2.83 16.54 -19.59
CA SER A 2 -3.23 15.12 -19.46
C SER A 2 -2.07 14.30 -18.91
N LEU A 3 -2.36 13.40 -17.96
CA LEU A 3 -1.41 12.45 -17.39
C LEU A 3 -0.79 11.54 -18.47
N PRO A 4 0.48 11.11 -18.36
CA PRO A 4 1.04 10.08 -19.24
C PRO A 4 0.23 8.79 -19.23
N LEU A 5 0.14 8.10 -20.37
CA LEU A 5 -0.68 6.90 -20.58
C LEU A 5 -0.60 5.82 -19.47
N PRO A 6 0.57 5.45 -18.92
CA PRO A 6 0.63 4.41 -17.89
C PRO A 6 -0.09 4.81 -16.58
N ILE A 7 0.01 6.07 -16.20
CA ILE A 7 -0.58 6.60 -14.95
C ILE A 7 -2.09 6.73 -15.06
N ARG A 8 -2.62 7.00 -16.27
CA ARG A 8 -4.06 7.13 -16.53
C ARG A 8 -4.83 5.84 -16.29
N VAL A 9 -4.20 4.68 -16.46
CA VAL A 9 -4.87 3.38 -16.29
C VAL A 9 -5.45 3.24 -14.88
N ILE A 10 -4.65 3.52 -13.83
CA ILE A 10 -5.12 3.43 -12.44
C ILE A 10 -6.12 4.54 -12.12
N THR A 11 -5.87 5.78 -12.54
CA THR A 11 -6.78 6.89 -12.22
C THR A 11 -8.14 6.73 -12.91
N GLU A 12 -8.17 6.28 -14.15
CA GLU A 12 -9.42 6.02 -14.89
C GLU A 12 -10.15 4.79 -14.31
N LEU A 13 -9.42 3.71 -14.00
CA LEU A 13 -10.01 2.48 -13.46
C LEU A 13 -10.64 2.69 -12.08
N LEU A 14 -10.02 3.52 -11.23
CA LEU A 14 -10.47 3.76 -9.86
C LEU A 14 -11.30 5.03 -9.68
N GLY A 15 -11.43 5.84 -10.73
CA GLY A 15 -12.17 7.12 -10.68
C GLY A 15 -11.52 8.18 -9.78
N ILE A 16 -10.19 8.19 -9.67
CA ILE A 16 -9.41 9.06 -8.79
C ILE A 16 -8.56 10.06 -9.57
N ASP A 17 -8.15 11.16 -8.92
CA ASP A 17 -7.36 12.20 -9.55
C ASP A 17 -5.85 11.85 -9.57
N TYR A 18 -5.37 11.16 -8.52
CA TYR A 18 -3.97 10.79 -8.33
C TYR A 18 -3.82 9.27 -8.19
N PRO A 19 -2.83 8.64 -8.84
CA PRO A 19 -2.62 7.20 -8.79
C PRO A 19 -1.99 6.76 -7.46
N ILE A 20 -2.60 7.17 -6.36
CA ILE A 20 -2.17 6.89 -4.99
C ILE A 20 -3.28 6.14 -4.27
N VAL A 21 -2.93 5.05 -3.61
CA VAL A 21 -3.83 4.23 -2.80
C VAL A 21 -3.34 4.20 -1.36
N GLN A 22 -4.23 4.39 -0.42
CA GLN A 22 -3.94 4.16 0.99
C GLN A 22 -3.81 2.65 1.23
N ALA A 23 -2.75 2.23 1.92
CA ALA A 23 -2.63 0.84 2.33
C ALA A 23 -3.70 0.46 3.37
N PRO A 24 -4.25 -0.77 3.30
CA PRO A 24 -5.12 -1.29 4.34
C PRO A 24 -4.29 -1.58 5.59
N MET A 25 -4.66 -0.97 6.70
CA MET A 25 -3.96 -1.09 7.97
C MET A 25 -4.99 -1.31 9.08
N GLY A 26 -4.89 -2.43 9.79
CA GLY A 26 -5.82 -2.80 10.85
C GLY A 26 -6.01 -1.66 11.85
N TRP A 27 -7.24 -1.32 12.19
CA TRP A 27 -7.65 -0.25 13.10
C TRP A 27 -7.34 1.19 12.64
N ILE A 28 -6.51 1.38 11.62
CA ILE A 28 -6.04 2.70 11.15
C ILE A 28 -6.77 3.12 9.86
N ALA A 29 -6.91 2.19 8.92
CA ALA A 29 -7.55 2.40 7.62
C ALA A 29 -9.08 2.37 7.77
N ARG A 30 -9.61 3.40 8.39
CA ARG A 30 -11.02 3.62 8.73
C ARG A 30 -11.51 4.95 8.16
N ALA A 31 -12.79 5.24 8.33
CA ALA A 31 -13.46 6.37 7.69
C ALA A 31 -12.71 7.70 7.86
N GLN A 32 -12.18 7.99 9.05
CA GLN A 32 -11.45 9.24 9.31
C GLN A 32 -10.26 9.45 8.36
N LEU A 33 -9.40 8.45 8.21
CA LEU A 33 -8.23 8.56 7.34
C LEU A 33 -8.62 8.35 5.87
N ALA A 34 -9.44 7.34 5.58
CA ALA A 34 -9.80 6.99 4.22
C ALA A 34 -10.57 8.10 3.50
N SER A 35 -11.48 8.81 4.19
CA SER A 35 -12.20 9.94 3.62
C SER A 35 -11.28 11.11 3.28
N ALA A 36 -10.33 11.43 4.17
CA ALA A 36 -9.35 12.49 3.92
C ALA A 36 -8.48 12.17 2.69
N VAL A 37 -8.10 10.90 2.52
CA VAL A 37 -7.36 10.43 1.34
C VAL A 37 -8.20 10.55 0.07
N SER A 38 -9.48 10.12 0.11
CA SER A 38 -10.40 10.21 -1.03
C SER A 38 -10.73 11.65 -1.40
N GLU A 39 -11.00 12.52 -0.42
CA GLU A 39 -11.23 13.96 -0.64
C GLU A 39 -10.02 14.65 -1.28
N ALA A 40 -8.81 14.22 -0.96
CA ALA A 40 -7.59 14.72 -1.61
C ALA A 40 -7.38 14.19 -3.04
N GLY A 41 -8.28 13.36 -3.57
CA GLY A 41 -8.24 12.84 -4.94
C GLY A 41 -7.43 11.54 -5.12
N ALA A 42 -7.04 10.88 -4.03
CA ALA A 42 -6.45 9.55 -4.02
C ALA A 42 -7.51 8.48 -3.66
N LEU A 43 -7.14 7.21 -3.46
CA LEU A 43 -8.08 6.18 -3.05
C LEU A 43 -7.91 5.82 -1.58
N GLY A 44 -8.89 6.15 -0.75
CA GLY A 44 -9.03 5.65 0.62
C GLY A 44 -9.45 4.18 0.62
N ILE A 45 -8.95 3.39 1.58
CA ILE A 45 -9.30 1.98 1.74
C ILE A 45 -9.80 1.75 3.16
N ILE A 46 -10.96 1.10 3.30
CA ILE A 46 -11.47 0.59 4.58
C ILE A 46 -10.93 -0.83 4.79
N GLU A 47 -10.36 -1.08 5.96
CA GLU A 47 -9.82 -2.39 6.34
C GLU A 47 -10.90 -3.32 6.91
N THR A 48 -10.73 -4.64 6.74
CA THR A 48 -11.59 -5.66 7.35
C THR A 48 -10.85 -6.59 8.32
N SER A 49 -9.56 -6.34 8.56
CA SER A 49 -8.70 -7.21 9.37
C SER A 49 -9.04 -7.21 10.87
N SER A 50 -9.79 -6.22 11.34
CA SER A 50 -10.38 -6.24 12.69
C SER A 50 -11.40 -7.36 12.90
N GLY A 51 -11.96 -7.93 11.83
CA GLY A 51 -12.78 -9.14 11.83
C GLY A 51 -14.22 -8.96 12.29
N GLU A 52 -14.68 -7.75 12.54
CA GLU A 52 -16.04 -7.43 12.99
C GLU A 52 -16.81 -6.73 11.86
N LEU A 53 -17.66 -7.48 11.11
CA LEU A 53 -18.39 -6.92 9.96
C LEU A 53 -19.28 -5.72 10.32
N ASP A 54 -19.91 -5.73 11.50
CA ASP A 54 -20.70 -4.59 11.94
C ASP A 54 -19.86 -3.34 12.20
N ALA A 55 -18.62 -3.49 12.70
CA ALA A 55 -17.71 -2.38 12.85
C ALA A 55 -17.29 -1.85 11.47
N VAL A 56 -16.99 -2.73 10.52
CA VAL A 56 -16.67 -2.36 9.13
C VAL A 56 -17.86 -1.67 8.46
N ARG A 57 -19.09 -2.15 8.69
CA ARG A 57 -20.33 -1.51 8.19
C ARG A 57 -20.45 -0.07 8.68
N ARG A 58 -20.23 0.17 9.98
CA ARG A 58 -20.25 1.52 10.55
C ARG A 58 -19.20 2.43 9.90
N GLU A 59 -18.01 1.91 9.65
CA GLU A 59 -16.96 2.68 8.97
C GLU A 59 -17.32 3.01 7.51
N ILE A 60 -17.95 2.09 6.78
CA ILE A 60 -18.42 2.35 5.42
C ILE A 60 -19.56 3.39 5.40
N VAL A 61 -20.47 3.34 6.35
CA VAL A 61 -21.53 4.36 6.52
C VAL A 61 -20.89 5.71 6.81
N ALA A 62 -20.02 5.79 7.81
CA ALA A 62 -19.30 7.02 8.15
C ALA A 62 -18.47 7.57 6.97
N MET A 63 -17.84 6.68 6.19
CA MET A 63 -17.11 7.06 4.97
C MET A 63 -18.00 7.82 4.00
N ARG A 64 -19.23 7.32 3.75
CA ARG A 64 -20.19 7.96 2.84
C ARG A 64 -20.77 9.28 3.35
N GLU A 65 -20.79 9.47 4.67
CA GLU A 65 -21.17 10.75 5.28
C GLU A 65 -20.06 11.80 5.13
N LEU A 66 -18.80 11.34 5.11
CA LEU A 66 -17.62 12.22 5.07
C LEU A 66 -17.18 12.57 3.64
N THR A 67 -17.49 11.71 2.65
CA THR A 67 -17.07 11.93 1.26
C THR A 67 -18.02 11.26 0.26
N SER A 68 -18.18 11.90 -0.89
CA SER A 68 -18.82 11.31 -2.08
C SER A 68 -17.80 10.72 -3.07
N ARG A 69 -16.50 10.85 -2.77
CA ARG A 69 -15.41 10.37 -3.62
C ARG A 69 -15.28 8.84 -3.57
N PRO A 70 -14.68 8.22 -4.60
CA PRO A 70 -14.42 6.79 -4.61
C PRO A 70 -13.57 6.33 -3.42
N PHE A 71 -13.88 5.14 -2.92
CA PHE A 71 -13.08 4.42 -1.92
C PHE A 71 -13.17 2.91 -2.16
N GLY A 72 -12.27 2.16 -1.57
CA GLY A 72 -12.25 0.72 -1.65
C GLY A 72 -12.33 0.03 -0.29
N VAL A 73 -12.42 -1.29 -0.34
CA VAL A 73 -12.37 -2.16 0.85
C VAL A 73 -11.25 -3.19 0.66
N ASN A 74 -10.52 -3.51 1.72
CA ASN A 74 -9.57 -4.61 1.71
C ASN A 74 -10.13 -5.83 2.43
N ILE A 75 -10.07 -7.01 1.79
CA ILE A 75 -10.33 -8.31 2.41
C ILE A 75 -8.99 -8.98 2.74
N ALA A 76 -8.59 -8.87 4.01
CA ALA A 76 -7.38 -9.53 4.53
C ALA A 76 -7.72 -10.99 4.88
N GLN A 77 -7.53 -11.91 3.96
CA GLN A 77 -8.07 -13.27 3.99
C GLN A 77 -7.68 -14.08 5.22
N ALA A 78 -6.46 -13.89 5.75
CA ALA A 78 -5.99 -14.57 6.97
C ALA A 78 -6.78 -14.15 8.23
N PHE A 79 -7.48 -13.01 8.20
CA PHE A 79 -8.21 -12.44 9.32
C PHE A 79 -9.74 -12.53 9.15
N VAL A 80 -10.21 -13.10 8.05
CA VAL A 80 -11.64 -13.29 7.80
C VAL A 80 -12.19 -14.30 8.80
N ARG A 81 -13.11 -13.86 9.65
CA ARG A 81 -13.83 -14.69 10.63
C ARG A 81 -15.21 -15.08 10.14
N ASP A 82 -15.86 -14.21 9.39
CA ASP A 82 -17.18 -14.43 8.84
C ASP A 82 -17.08 -14.78 7.36
N PRO A 83 -17.56 -15.97 6.93
CA PRO A 83 -17.52 -16.39 5.53
C PRO A 83 -18.37 -15.49 4.61
N ALA A 84 -19.35 -14.75 5.15
CA ALA A 84 -20.19 -13.82 4.40
C ALA A 84 -19.50 -12.51 4.03
N ILE A 85 -18.18 -12.39 4.22
CA ILE A 85 -17.42 -11.16 3.94
C ILE A 85 -17.60 -10.67 2.49
N VAL A 86 -17.70 -11.57 1.50
CA VAL A 86 -17.85 -11.18 0.10
C VAL A 86 -19.24 -10.63 -0.16
N GLU A 87 -20.28 -11.35 0.25
CA GLU A 87 -21.67 -10.90 0.18
C GLU A 87 -21.83 -9.56 0.89
N PHE A 88 -21.25 -9.43 2.08
CA PHE A 88 -21.25 -8.18 2.82
C PHE A 88 -20.63 -7.04 2.03
N VAL A 89 -19.44 -7.21 1.42
CA VAL A 89 -18.78 -6.16 0.64
C VAL A 89 -19.58 -5.79 -0.60
N VAL A 90 -20.17 -6.77 -1.29
CA VAL A 90 -21.05 -6.55 -2.43
C VAL A 90 -22.30 -5.75 -2.03
N GLU A 91 -22.96 -6.12 -0.94
CA GLU A 91 -24.14 -5.41 -0.39
C GLU A 91 -23.82 -3.95 -0.02
N GLN A 92 -22.58 -3.67 0.39
CA GLN A 92 -22.16 -2.30 0.65
C GLN A 92 -22.01 -1.46 -0.63
N GLY A 93 -22.11 -2.01 -1.83
CA GLY A 93 -22.02 -1.27 -3.09
C GLY A 93 -20.65 -0.64 -3.33
N VAL A 94 -19.58 -1.24 -2.80
CA VAL A 94 -18.20 -0.83 -3.03
C VAL A 94 -17.79 -1.26 -4.44
N GLN A 95 -17.04 -0.43 -5.16
CA GLN A 95 -16.63 -0.72 -6.53
C GLN A 95 -15.23 -1.33 -6.64
N PHE A 96 -14.36 -1.08 -5.66
CA PHE A 96 -12.98 -1.53 -5.66
C PHE A 96 -12.65 -2.34 -4.41
N VAL A 97 -12.06 -3.51 -4.61
CA VAL A 97 -11.63 -4.40 -3.54
C VAL A 97 -10.17 -4.80 -3.74
N THR A 98 -9.38 -4.69 -2.67
CA THR A 98 -8.10 -5.39 -2.60
C THR A 98 -8.26 -6.65 -1.76
N THR A 99 -7.69 -7.77 -2.21
CA THR A 99 -7.55 -8.99 -1.41
C THR A 99 -6.09 -9.17 -1.01
N SER A 100 -5.83 -9.64 0.20
CA SER A 100 -4.47 -9.80 0.72
C SER A 100 -4.36 -10.96 1.71
N ALA A 101 -3.13 -11.33 2.07
CA ALA A 101 -2.82 -12.32 3.10
C ALA A 101 -3.53 -13.68 2.89
N GLY A 102 -3.60 -14.16 1.66
CA GLY A 102 -4.24 -15.44 1.36
C GLY A 102 -4.14 -15.85 -0.11
N ASP A 103 -5.03 -16.74 -0.54
CA ASP A 103 -5.08 -17.28 -1.88
C ASP A 103 -5.96 -16.40 -2.79
N PRO A 104 -5.44 -15.87 -3.91
CA PRO A 104 -6.22 -15.06 -4.84
C PRO A 104 -7.44 -15.79 -5.42
N THR A 105 -7.39 -17.12 -5.56
CA THR A 105 -8.50 -17.91 -6.12
C THR A 105 -9.75 -17.93 -5.22
N LYS A 106 -9.59 -17.66 -3.93
CA LYS A 106 -10.65 -17.83 -2.92
C LYS A 106 -11.88 -16.96 -3.15
N TYR A 107 -11.66 -15.70 -3.51
CA TYR A 107 -12.76 -14.71 -3.60
C TYR A 107 -12.83 -13.98 -4.95
N THR A 108 -11.78 -14.06 -5.78
CA THR A 108 -11.71 -13.26 -7.01
C THR A 108 -12.88 -13.53 -7.94
N ALA A 109 -13.21 -14.79 -8.23
CA ALA A 109 -14.30 -15.11 -9.15
C ALA A 109 -15.66 -14.56 -8.67
N GLN A 110 -15.95 -14.67 -7.37
CA GLN A 110 -17.21 -14.19 -6.78
C GLN A 110 -17.29 -12.66 -6.80
N LEU A 111 -16.22 -11.97 -6.42
CA LEU A 111 -16.14 -10.50 -6.47
C LEU A 111 -16.27 -9.98 -7.91
N LYS A 112 -15.60 -10.63 -8.87
CA LYS A 112 -15.69 -10.29 -10.28
C LYS A 112 -17.08 -10.52 -10.86
N ALA A 113 -17.73 -11.62 -10.51
CA ALA A 113 -19.11 -11.91 -10.93
C ALA A 113 -20.11 -10.87 -10.40
N ALA A 114 -19.82 -10.23 -9.27
CA ALA A 114 -20.59 -9.12 -8.72
C ALA A 114 -20.23 -7.76 -9.33
N GLY A 115 -19.32 -7.70 -10.33
CA GLY A 115 -18.95 -6.48 -11.04
C GLY A 115 -17.91 -5.61 -10.36
N LEU A 116 -17.23 -6.09 -9.31
CA LEU A 116 -16.21 -5.32 -8.61
C LEU A 116 -14.86 -5.37 -9.34
N THR A 117 -14.12 -4.28 -9.24
CA THR A 117 -12.70 -4.24 -9.62
C THR A 117 -11.87 -4.85 -8.49
N VAL A 118 -11.09 -5.89 -8.81
CA VAL A 118 -10.37 -6.71 -7.82
C VAL A 118 -8.86 -6.66 -8.05
N PHE A 119 -8.11 -6.19 -7.06
CA PHE A 119 -6.66 -6.30 -7.03
C PHE A 119 -6.21 -7.27 -5.94
N HIS A 120 -5.08 -7.96 -6.16
CA HIS A 120 -4.49 -8.84 -5.13
C HIS A 120 -3.10 -8.37 -4.74
N VAL A 121 -2.81 -8.40 -3.43
CA VAL A 121 -1.48 -8.00 -2.89
C VAL A 121 -0.51 -9.18 -3.00
N VAL A 122 0.61 -8.97 -3.67
CA VAL A 122 1.57 -10.04 -3.99
C VAL A 122 3.01 -9.66 -3.58
N PRO A 123 3.71 -10.55 -2.83
CA PRO A 123 5.08 -10.33 -2.40
C PRO A 123 6.13 -11.04 -3.29
N THR A 124 5.73 -11.77 -4.33
CA THR A 124 6.62 -12.54 -5.21
C THR A 124 6.08 -12.64 -6.62
N LEU A 125 6.94 -12.92 -7.60
CA LEU A 125 6.51 -13.20 -8.98
C LEU A 125 5.55 -14.40 -9.06
N ALA A 126 5.83 -15.47 -8.33
CA ALA A 126 4.95 -16.65 -8.34
C ALA A 126 3.54 -16.33 -7.84
N ALA A 127 3.43 -15.49 -6.77
CA ALA A 127 2.15 -15.02 -6.30
C ALA A 127 1.45 -14.09 -7.31
N ALA A 128 2.22 -13.25 -8.02
CA ALA A 128 1.69 -12.38 -9.07
C ALA A 128 1.08 -13.19 -10.23
N LEU A 129 1.79 -14.17 -10.74
CA LEU A 129 1.29 -15.04 -11.81
C LEU A 129 0.03 -15.80 -11.38
N LYS A 130 0.04 -16.37 -10.16
CA LYS A 130 -1.15 -17.05 -9.60
C LYS A 130 -2.35 -16.09 -9.48
N ALA A 131 -2.14 -14.85 -9.10
CA ALA A 131 -3.23 -13.88 -9.00
C ALA A 131 -3.79 -13.49 -10.38
N VAL A 132 -2.93 -13.33 -11.39
CA VAL A 132 -3.36 -13.10 -12.78
C VAL A 132 -4.15 -14.29 -13.32
N ASP A 133 -3.68 -15.51 -13.07
CA ASP A 133 -4.39 -16.74 -13.45
C ASP A 133 -5.77 -16.86 -12.76
N ALA A 134 -5.91 -16.31 -11.55
CA ALA A 134 -7.19 -16.25 -10.84
C ALA A 134 -8.15 -15.18 -11.40
N GLY A 135 -7.73 -14.34 -12.35
CA GLY A 135 -8.56 -13.37 -13.05
C GLY A 135 -8.71 -12.02 -12.34
N VAL A 136 -7.74 -11.60 -11.52
CA VAL A 136 -7.75 -10.24 -10.93
C VAL A 136 -7.59 -9.16 -12.01
N ASP A 137 -8.13 -7.96 -11.76
CA ASP A 137 -8.00 -6.80 -12.65
C ASP A 137 -6.63 -6.12 -12.55
N GLY A 138 -5.90 -6.36 -11.46
CA GLY A 138 -4.58 -5.80 -11.25
C GLY A 138 -3.90 -6.32 -9.99
N LEU A 139 -2.69 -5.86 -9.76
CA LEU A 139 -1.84 -6.30 -8.66
C LEU A 139 -1.40 -5.13 -7.78
N VAL A 140 -1.33 -5.38 -6.47
CA VAL A 140 -0.52 -4.57 -5.57
C VAL A 140 0.77 -5.34 -5.31
N VAL A 141 1.88 -4.90 -5.93
CA VAL A 141 3.19 -5.55 -5.83
C VAL A 141 3.94 -4.95 -4.66
N GLU A 142 4.06 -5.72 -3.57
CA GLU A 142 4.59 -5.21 -2.31
C GLU A 142 6.00 -5.75 -2.01
N GLY A 143 6.98 -4.85 -2.02
CA GLY A 143 8.37 -5.16 -1.61
C GLY A 143 8.57 -5.29 -0.10
N GLY A 144 9.73 -5.80 0.27
CA GLY A 144 10.13 -6.04 1.65
C GLY A 144 10.28 -4.80 2.52
N GLU A 145 10.36 -3.61 1.93
CA GLU A 145 10.45 -2.33 2.64
C GLU A 145 9.13 -1.93 3.33
N GLY A 146 7.99 -2.52 2.92
CA GLY A 146 6.69 -2.25 3.53
C GLY A 146 6.64 -2.67 5.01
N GLY A 147 5.84 -1.96 5.81
CA GLY A 147 5.54 -2.33 7.19
C GLY A 147 4.52 -3.47 7.28
N GLY A 148 4.38 -4.07 8.47
CA GLY A 148 3.42 -5.13 8.72
C GLY A 148 3.87 -6.49 8.24
N PHE A 149 2.90 -7.36 7.95
CA PHE A 149 3.15 -8.74 7.57
C PHE A 149 3.91 -8.85 6.24
N LYS A 150 4.94 -9.70 6.22
CA LYS A 150 5.84 -9.88 5.09
C LYS A 150 6.04 -11.34 4.73
N ASN A 151 6.51 -11.59 3.51
CA ASN A 151 7.11 -12.87 3.17
C ASN A 151 8.46 -12.98 3.91
N PRO A 152 8.77 -14.09 4.60
CA PRO A 152 10.09 -14.29 5.24
C PRO A 152 11.26 -14.18 4.26
N ARG A 153 11.06 -14.58 3.00
CA ARG A 153 12.00 -14.32 1.89
C ARG A 153 11.55 -13.07 1.17
N ASP A 154 11.89 -11.93 1.72
CA ASP A 154 11.52 -10.64 1.16
C ASP A 154 12.35 -10.29 -0.08
N VAL A 155 11.73 -9.53 -0.98
CA VAL A 155 12.37 -8.97 -2.18
C VAL A 155 12.11 -7.47 -2.16
N SER A 156 13.13 -6.67 -2.45
CA SER A 156 12.97 -5.21 -2.49
C SER A 156 12.03 -4.77 -3.62
N THR A 157 11.33 -3.66 -3.42
CA THR A 157 10.46 -3.03 -4.42
C THR A 157 11.21 -2.75 -5.73
N MET A 158 12.47 -2.30 -5.62
CA MET A 158 13.36 -2.02 -6.76
C MET A 158 13.58 -3.25 -7.66
N VAL A 159 13.55 -4.46 -7.11
CA VAL A 159 13.73 -5.71 -7.84
C VAL A 159 12.39 -6.33 -8.25
N LEU A 160 11.42 -6.33 -7.32
CA LEU A 160 10.16 -7.05 -7.52
C LEU A 160 9.26 -6.38 -8.56
N VAL A 161 9.11 -5.06 -8.51
CA VAL A 161 8.21 -4.32 -9.42
C VAL A 161 8.59 -4.51 -10.89
N PRO A 162 9.83 -4.24 -11.34
CA PRO A 162 10.18 -4.43 -12.75
C PRO A 162 10.17 -5.89 -13.18
N LEU A 163 10.46 -6.83 -12.27
CA LEU A 163 10.37 -8.26 -12.55
C LEU A 163 8.91 -8.66 -12.85
N VAL A 164 7.97 -8.24 -12.02
CA VAL A 164 6.53 -8.53 -12.24
C VAL A 164 6.04 -7.79 -13.48
N ALA A 165 6.34 -6.51 -13.65
CA ALA A 165 5.92 -5.71 -14.79
C ALA A 165 6.40 -6.30 -16.14
N SER A 166 7.52 -7.01 -16.15
CA SER A 166 8.02 -7.70 -17.36
C SER A 166 7.25 -8.99 -17.71
N LYS A 167 6.38 -9.48 -16.81
CA LYS A 167 5.75 -10.82 -16.93
C LYS A 167 4.23 -10.81 -16.92
N VAL A 168 3.60 -9.69 -16.56
CA VAL A 168 2.14 -9.59 -16.50
C VAL A 168 1.67 -8.41 -17.36
N ASP A 169 0.41 -8.48 -17.80
CA ASP A 169 -0.24 -7.45 -18.61
C ASP A 169 -1.29 -6.64 -17.85
N VAL A 170 -1.58 -7.01 -16.59
CA VAL A 170 -2.52 -6.30 -15.73
C VAL A 170 -1.85 -5.08 -15.06
N PRO A 171 -2.61 -4.04 -14.71
CA PRO A 171 -2.09 -2.87 -14.00
C PRO A 171 -1.40 -3.21 -12.67
N ILE A 172 -0.33 -2.46 -12.35
CA ILE A 172 0.45 -2.64 -11.14
C ILE A 172 0.40 -1.38 -10.27
N ILE A 173 0.02 -1.57 -9.02
CA ILE A 173 0.22 -0.62 -7.93
C ILE A 173 1.45 -1.07 -7.14
N ALA A 174 2.52 -0.28 -7.12
CA ALA A 174 3.71 -0.59 -6.33
C ALA A 174 3.50 -0.21 -4.86
N ALA A 175 3.95 -1.07 -3.94
CA ALA A 175 3.89 -0.86 -2.50
C ALA A 175 5.22 -1.21 -1.83
N GLY A 176 5.52 -0.57 -0.70
CA GLY A 176 6.80 -0.73 0.00
C GLY A 176 7.85 0.28 -0.46
N GLY A 177 8.50 0.97 0.46
CA GLY A 177 9.56 1.93 0.16
C GLY A 177 9.10 3.27 -0.42
N ILE A 178 7.80 3.53 -0.56
CA ILE A 178 7.25 4.71 -1.23
C ILE A 178 6.64 5.68 -0.22
N THR A 179 7.09 6.95 -0.24
CA THR A 179 6.68 7.95 0.75
C THR A 179 6.59 9.38 0.21
N ASP A 180 7.17 9.65 -0.95
CA ASP A 180 7.29 10.98 -1.54
C ASP A 180 7.25 10.93 -3.07
N GLY A 181 7.28 12.11 -3.71
CA GLY A 181 7.24 12.23 -5.16
C GLY A 181 8.44 11.58 -5.86
N ALA A 182 9.61 11.55 -5.25
CA ALA A 182 10.79 10.92 -5.84
C ALA A 182 10.65 9.39 -5.87
N SER A 183 10.23 8.79 -4.76
CA SER A 183 9.97 7.34 -4.70
C SER A 183 8.78 6.91 -5.56
N MET A 184 7.76 7.77 -5.69
CA MET A 184 6.64 7.55 -6.61
C MET A 184 7.09 7.58 -8.08
N ALA A 185 7.92 8.57 -8.46
CA ALA A 185 8.47 8.65 -9.82
C ALA A 185 9.36 7.44 -10.14
N ALA A 186 10.15 6.96 -9.18
CA ALA A 186 10.94 5.74 -9.31
C ALA A 186 10.05 4.51 -9.52
N ALA A 187 8.94 4.36 -8.78
CA ALA A 187 7.99 3.26 -8.97
C ALA A 187 7.40 3.24 -10.38
N PHE A 188 7.06 4.41 -10.94
CA PHE A 188 6.58 4.53 -12.32
C PHE A 188 7.66 4.16 -13.35
N ALA A 189 8.91 4.57 -13.12
CA ALA A 189 10.04 4.19 -13.97
C ALA A 189 10.28 2.66 -13.95
N LEU A 190 9.96 1.98 -12.85
CA LEU A 190 10.03 0.54 -12.70
C LEU A 190 8.84 -0.21 -13.34
N GLY A 191 7.85 0.50 -13.88
CA GLY A 191 6.71 -0.08 -14.59
C GLY A 191 5.41 -0.15 -13.81
N ALA A 192 5.32 0.47 -12.62
CA ALA A 192 4.06 0.64 -11.92
C ALA A 192 3.19 1.74 -12.57
N GLU A 193 1.89 1.65 -12.39
CA GLU A 193 0.88 2.60 -12.89
C GLU A 193 0.19 3.35 -11.74
N GLY A 194 0.43 2.88 -10.50
CA GLY A 194 0.00 3.52 -9.26
C GLY A 194 0.93 3.15 -8.11
N VAL A 195 0.73 3.78 -6.96
CA VAL A 195 1.48 3.49 -5.74
C VAL A 195 0.56 3.32 -4.54
N GLN A 196 0.94 2.43 -3.61
CA GLN A 196 0.26 2.28 -2.32
C GLN A 196 1.20 2.67 -1.19
N MET A 197 0.72 3.50 -0.27
CA MET A 197 1.48 4.00 0.86
C MET A 197 0.84 3.58 2.19
N GLY A 198 1.64 3.06 3.13
CA GLY A 198 1.21 2.70 4.49
C GLY A 198 1.79 3.65 5.53
N THR A 199 3.06 3.54 5.84
CA THR A 199 3.74 4.30 6.91
C THR A 199 3.55 5.82 6.76
N ARG A 200 3.53 6.33 5.52
CA ARG A 200 3.19 7.74 5.26
C ARG A 200 1.79 8.09 5.74
N MET A 201 0.82 7.21 5.56
CA MET A 201 -0.56 7.40 6.01
C MET A 201 -0.67 7.32 7.54
N VAL A 202 0.09 6.41 8.19
CA VAL A 202 0.14 6.33 9.66
C VAL A 202 0.60 7.64 10.27
N SER A 203 1.61 8.29 9.69
CA SER A 203 2.17 9.56 10.18
C SER A 203 1.37 10.81 9.78
N ALA A 204 0.27 10.66 9.02
CA ALA A 204 -0.56 11.79 8.62
C ALA A 204 -1.34 12.39 9.80
N ALA A 205 -1.66 13.67 9.72
CA ALA A 205 -2.45 14.38 10.75
C ALA A 205 -3.84 13.73 10.92
N GLU A 206 -4.43 13.30 9.81
CA GLU A 206 -5.75 12.66 9.73
C GLU A 206 -5.77 11.21 10.22
N SER A 207 -4.60 10.58 10.41
CA SER A 207 -4.52 9.24 10.97
C SER A 207 -5.03 9.21 12.42
N PRO A 208 -5.83 8.21 12.82
CA PRO A 208 -6.39 8.13 14.16
C PRO A 208 -5.37 7.73 15.24
N VAL A 209 -4.14 7.34 14.87
CA VAL A 209 -3.15 6.88 15.84
C VAL A 209 -2.64 8.00 16.73
N HIS A 210 -2.18 7.63 17.93
CA HIS A 210 -1.63 8.57 18.90
C HIS A 210 -0.39 9.29 18.35
N GLN A 211 -0.22 10.56 18.77
CA GLN A 211 0.86 11.41 18.29
C GLN A 211 2.26 10.82 18.55
N ASN A 212 2.46 10.12 19.66
CA ASN A 212 3.74 9.46 19.98
C ASN A 212 4.23 8.53 18.85
N TRP A 213 3.33 7.77 18.23
CA TRP A 213 3.73 6.90 17.11
C TRP A 213 4.04 7.70 15.84
N LYS A 214 3.27 8.75 15.56
CA LYS A 214 3.57 9.66 14.44
C LYS A 214 4.95 10.30 14.61
N ASP A 215 5.25 10.79 15.82
CA ASP A 215 6.52 11.43 16.14
C ASP A 215 7.69 10.42 16.08
N ALA A 216 7.47 9.19 16.53
CA ALA A 216 8.47 8.13 16.42
C ALA A 216 8.77 7.76 14.96
N ILE A 217 7.76 7.73 14.08
CA ILE A 217 7.98 7.51 12.63
C ILE A 217 8.78 8.68 12.02
N VAL A 218 8.43 9.91 12.36
CA VAL A 218 9.08 11.12 11.82
C VAL A 218 10.50 11.29 12.34
N GLY A 219 10.74 10.94 13.60
CA GLY A 219 12.04 11.04 14.27
C GLY A 219 12.99 9.87 14.00
N ALA A 220 12.52 8.79 13.40
CA ALA A 220 13.32 7.59 13.15
C ALA A 220 14.50 7.84 12.19
N ALA A 221 15.57 7.10 12.34
CA ALA A 221 16.60 6.97 11.33
C ALA A 221 16.25 5.89 10.28
N GLU A 222 16.98 5.84 9.18
CA GLU A 222 16.77 4.86 8.10
C GLU A 222 17.01 3.41 8.54
N THR A 223 17.66 3.22 9.67
CA THR A 223 17.96 1.91 10.28
C THR A 223 17.00 1.53 11.41
N ASP A 224 16.04 2.40 11.76
CA ASP A 224 15.16 2.20 12.92
C ASP A 224 13.91 1.36 12.59
N THR A 225 14.10 0.33 11.78
CA THR A 225 13.11 -0.75 11.63
C THR A 225 13.75 -2.10 11.84
N VAL A 226 12.95 -3.04 12.34
CA VAL A 226 13.34 -4.44 12.56
C VAL A 226 12.56 -5.35 11.62
N PHE A 227 13.12 -6.52 11.31
CA PHE A 227 12.43 -7.57 10.57
C PHE A 227 12.39 -8.83 11.43
N LEU A 228 11.23 -9.07 12.04
CA LEU A 228 11.00 -10.20 12.94
C LEU A 228 10.55 -11.43 12.15
N ASN A 229 10.80 -12.61 12.73
CA ASN A 229 10.45 -13.91 12.15
C ASN A 229 11.02 -14.13 10.74
N ARG A 230 12.27 -13.73 10.52
CA ARG A 230 12.94 -13.85 9.21
C ARG A 230 12.94 -15.28 8.66
N PHE A 231 12.92 -16.28 9.54
CA PHE A 231 12.94 -17.70 9.17
C PHE A 231 11.64 -18.44 9.52
N SER A 232 10.63 -17.73 10.03
CA SER A 232 9.36 -18.31 10.45
C SER A 232 8.17 -17.46 9.99
N ARG A 233 6.95 -17.86 10.31
CA ARG A 233 5.73 -17.12 9.97
C ARG A 233 4.88 -16.87 11.20
N PRO A 234 4.23 -15.70 11.27
CA PRO A 234 4.24 -14.59 10.32
C PRO A 234 5.51 -13.74 10.43
N ALA A 235 6.20 -13.48 9.31
CA ALA A 235 7.26 -12.49 9.28
C ALA A 235 6.67 -11.08 9.22
N LEU A 236 7.34 -10.10 9.83
CA LEU A 236 6.83 -8.74 9.87
C LEU A 236 7.92 -7.68 10.03
N ARG A 237 7.65 -6.49 9.51
CA ARG A 237 8.50 -5.33 9.68
C ARG A 237 7.83 -4.31 10.59
N ALA A 238 8.58 -3.80 11.55
CA ALA A 238 8.11 -2.87 12.58
C ALA A 238 9.14 -1.79 12.89
N LEU A 239 8.72 -0.75 13.60
CA LEU A 239 9.60 0.25 14.17
C LEU A 239 10.50 -0.40 15.24
N ARG A 240 11.73 0.07 15.32
CA ARG A 240 12.66 -0.31 16.37
C ARG A 240 12.29 0.40 17.67
N THR A 241 11.87 -0.36 18.66
CA THR A 241 11.60 0.05 20.03
C THR A 241 12.42 -0.86 20.98
N GLU A 242 12.38 -0.63 22.28
CA GLU A 242 13.01 -1.56 23.22
C GLU A 242 12.40 -2.97 23.09
N ARG A 243 11.06 -3.06 22.97
CA ARG A 243 10.36 -4.32 22.76
C ARG A 243 10.84 -5.04 21.52
N THR A 244 10.80 -4.40 20.35
CA THR A 244 11.14 -5.04 19.08
C THR A 244 12.63 -5.35 18.96
N THR A 245 13.51 -4.58 19.62
CA THR A 245 14.95 -4.87 19.71
C THR A 245 15.21 -6.15 20.49
N ARG A 246 14.48 -6.39 21.59
CA ARG A 246 14.58 -7.67 22.31
C ARG A 246 14.15 -8.85 21.46
N LEU A 247 13.04 -8.68 20.70
CA LEU A 247 12.46 -9.74 19.87
C LEU A 247 13.23 -10.00 18.55
N GLU A 248 14.10 -9.08 18.12
CA GLU A 248 14.78 -9.17 16.82
C GLU A 248 15.70 -10.40 16.71
N HIS A 249 16.20 -10.90 17.84
CA HIS A 249 17.12 -12.03 17.89
C HIS A 249 16.42 -13.37 18.18
N ASP A 250 15.12 -13.36 18.40
CA ASP A 250 14.36 -14.58 18.63
C ASP A 250 14.10 -15.32 17.30
N ASP A 251 14.31 -16.64 17.30
CA ASP A 251 14.04 -17.48 16.14
C ASP A 251 12.57 -17.45 15.72
N HIS A 252 11.68 -17.27 16.71
CA HIS A 252 10.25 -17.17 16.50
C HIS A 252 9.55 -16.28 17.54
N VAL A 253 8.93 -15.21 17.07
CA VAL A 253 8.08 -14.34 17.85
C VAL A 253 6.61 -14.79 17.69
N PRO A 254 5.98 -15.36 18.72
CA PRO A 254 4.61 -15.82 18.64
C PRO A 254 3.63 -14.65 18.59
N LEU A 255 2.40 -14.91 18.11
CA LEU A 255 1.36 -13.87 18.02
C LEU A 255 1.00 -13.24 19.38
N THR A 256 1.21 -13.95 20.49
CA THR A 256 1.03 -13.43 21.86
C THR A 256 1.95 -12.27 22.18
N GLU A 257 3.14 -12.22 21.54
CA GLU A 257 4.09 -11.13 21.68
C GLU A 257 3.74 -9.89 20.87
N PHE A 258 2.70 -9.93 20.04
CA PHE A 258 2.27 -8.73 19.28
C PHE A 258 1.76 -7.62 20.20
N GLY A 259 1.35 -7.96 21.42
CA GLY A 259 1.05 -7.04 22.50
C GLY A 259 -0.33 -6.38 22.38
N ALA A 260 -0.51 -5.35 23.19
CA ALA A 260 -1.75 -4.61 23.31
C ALA A 260 -1.85 -3.51 22.22
N THR A 261 -2.21 -3.90 21.02
CA THR A 261 -2.24 -3.01 19.83
C THR A 261 -3.04 -1.71 20.07
N ARG A 262 -4.14 -1.76 20.82
CA ARG A 262 -4.95 -0.56 21.09
C ARG A 262 -4.24 0.43 22.01
N GLU A 263 -3.47 -0.05 22.97
CA GLU A 263 -2.66 0.79 23.86
C GLU A 263 -1.56 1.51 23.09
N LEU A 264 -0.92 0.83 22.14
CA LEU A 264 0.03 1.47 21.25
C LEU A 264 -0.67 2.47 20.32
N TYR A 265 -1.70 2.03 19.59
CA TYR A 265 -2.30 2.82 18.50
C TYR A 265 -3.01 4.07 19.02
N PHE A 266 -3.74 3.95 20.13
CA PHE A 266 -4.60 5.01 20.65
C PHE A 266 -4.17 5.52 22.02
N GLY A 267 -3.46 4.72 22.82
CA GLY A 267 -2.89 5.13 24.09
C GLY A 267 -1.49 5.73 23.99
N GLY A 268 -0.78 5.47 22.88
CA GLY A 268 0.53 6.04 22.60
C GLY A 268 1.71 5.38 23.32
N ASP A 269 1.49 4.21 23.93
CA ASP A 269 2.56 3.39 24.53
C ASP A 269 3.23 2.55 23.45
N LEU A 270 4.40 2.98 22.97
CA LEU A 270 5.16 2.30 21.92
C LEU A 270 5.70 0.93 22.34
N GLU A 271 5.79 0.67 23.65
CA GLU A 271 6.26 -0.60 24.18
C GLU A 271 5.12 -1.60 24.44
N ALA A 272 3.86 -1.14 24.40
CA ALA A 272 2.69 -2.00 24.62
C ALA A 272 2.52 -3.06 23.52
N ALA A 273 2.95 -2.78 22.28
CA ALA A 273 2.79 -3.67 21.13
C ALA A 273 3.86 -3.48 20.07
N ILE A 274 3.82 -4.31 19.03
CA ILE A 274 4.71 -4.19 17.85
C ILE A 274 4.16 -3.11 16.91
N ALA A 275 4.88 -1.99 16.78
CA ALA A 275 4.52 -0.86 15.93
C ALA A 275 4.83 -1.14 14.44
N LEU A 276 3.88 -1.69 13.69
CA LEU A 276 4.05 -2.09 12.29
C LEU A 276 4.39 -0.90 11.41
N THR A 277 5.65 -0.79 10.97
CA THR A 277 6.22 0.38 10.30
C THR A 277 7.20 -0.04 9.22
N GLY A 278 7.12 0.56 8.03
CA GLY A 278 8.03 0.30 6.91
C GLY A 278 9.34 1.08 6.98
N GLN A 279 10.31 0.68 6.16
CA GLN A 279 11.66 1.29 6.10
C GLN A 279 11.68 2.77 5.66
N VAL A 280 10.56 3.30 5.21
CA VAL A 280 10.43 4.74 4.92
C VAL A 280 10.33 5.61 6.18
N ALA A 281 10.21 5.02 7.38
CA ALA A 281 10.41 5.76 8.63
C ALA A 281 11.76 6.50 8.57
N GLY A 282 11.80 7.72 9.08
CA GLY A 282 13.00 8.56 8.98
C GLY A 282 13.19 9.31 7.65
N ARG A 283 12.45 9.01 6.58
CA ARG A 283 12.49 9.78 5.33
C ARG A 283 11.68 11.07 5.35
N TYR A 284 11.08 11.43 6.47
CA TYR A 284 10.21 12.61 6.61
C TYR A 284 10.94 13.91 6.90
N GLY A 285 12.27 13.86 7.11
CA GLY A 285 13.14 14.99 7.42
C GLY A 285 13.07 15.40 8.89
N ARG A 286 14.23 15.69 9.51
CA ARG A 286 14.30 16.21 10.87
C ARG A 286 13.60 17.55 10.94
N GLY A 287 12.59 17.70 11.82
CA GLY A 287 11.77 18.90 11.98
C GLY A 287 10.51 18.95 11.12
N GLY A 288 10.17 17.84 10.44
CA GLY A 288 8.92 17.72 9.69
C GLY A 288 7.71 17.76 10.63
N ARG A 289 6.75 18.67 10.35
CA ARG A 289 5.41 18.58 10.96
C ARG A 289 4.71 17.31 10.42
N PRO A 290 3.77 16.72 11.18
CA PRO A 290 2.87 15.72 10.64
C PRO A 290 2.31 16.20 9.31
N TRP A 291 2.37 15.34 8.31
CA TRP A 291 1.89 15.67 6.98
C TRP A 291 0.35 15.67 7.00
N SER A 292 -0.29 16.61 6.30
CA SER A 292 -1.73 16.65 6.15
C SER A 292 -2.12 16.49 4.69
N TRP A 293 -3.09 15.65 4.41
CA TRP A 293 -3.68 15.48 3.09
C TRP A 293 -4.37 16.75 2.60
N SER A 294 -5.02 17.48 3.50
CA SER A 294 -5.68 18.73 3.19
C SER A 294 -4.72 19.85 2.77
N ALA A 295 -3.45 19.79 3.23
CA ALA A 295 -2.44 20.81 2.93
C ALA A 295 -1.49 20.46 1.79
N SER A 296 -1.42 19.20 1.34
CA SER A 296 -0.29 18.68 0.56
C SER A 296 -0.62 18.23 -0.85
N SER A 297 -1.88 18.20 -1.26
CA SER A 297 -2.25 17.82 -2.64
C SER A 297 -1.48 18.63 -3.69
N SER A 298 -1.19 19.92 -3.41
CA SER A 298 -0.38 20.80 -4.26
C SER A 298 1.13 20.48 -4.25
N GLN A 299 1.70 19.93 -3.16
CA GLN A 299 3.15 19.69 -3.04
C GLN A 299 3.60 18.34 -3.62
N ILE A 300 2.80 17.30 -3.50
CA ILE A 300 3.04 16.03 -4.21
C ILE A 300 2.96 16.30 -5.72
N HIS A 301 2.04 17.14 -6.14
CA HIS A 301 1.84 17.55 -7.52
C HIS A 301 3.09 18.17 -8.16
N ALA A 302 3.59 19.25 -7.58
CA ALA A 302 4.62 20.05 -8.23
C ALA A 302 5.96 19.33 -8.44
N ARG A 303 6.40 18.51 -7.46
CA ARG A 303 7.70 17.82 -7.55
C ARG A 303 7.65 16.53 -8.37
N SER A 304 6.56 15.75 -8.29
CA SER A 304 6.41 14.52 -9.07
C SER A 304 6.25 14.82 -10.57
N TRP A 305 5.58 15.92 -10.91
CA TRP A 305 5.36 16.34 -12.30
C TRP A 305 6.60 16.88 -13.00
N VAL A 306 7.48 17.57 -12.30
CA VAL A 306 8.74 18.06 -12.87
C VAL A 306 9.61 16.88 -13.33
N ILE A 307 9.65 15.78 -12.58
CA ILE A 307 10.42 14.58 -12.94
C ILE A 307 9.75 13.81 -14.09
N CYS A 308 8.43 13.63 -14.07
CA CYS A 308 7.71 12.99 -15.18
C CYS A 308 7.66 13.86 -16.44
N GLY A 309 7.56 15.18 -16.32
CA GLY A 309 7.57 16.12 -17.44
C GLY A 309 8.91 16.13 -18.21
N SER A 310 10.02 15.94 -17.52
CA SER A 310 11.35 15.87 -18.16
C SER A 310 11.59 14.54 -18.90
N LEU A 311 10.85 13.48 -18.57
CA LEU A 311 10.90 12.19 -19.28
C LEU A 311 9.96 12.13 -20.49
N SER A 312 8.98 13.04 -20.60
CA SER A 312 7.95 13.05 -21.66
C SER A 312 8.23 14.01 -22.82
N SER A 313 9.36 14.72 -22.85
CA SER A 313 9.73 15.63 -23.96
C SER A 313 10.27 14.94 -25.22
N SER A 314 10.41 13.62 -25.22
CA SER A 314 10.59 12.81 -26.42
C SER A 314 9.28 12.14 -26.79
N SER A 315 8.77 12.36 -28.00
CA SER A 315 7.56 11.77 -28.57
C SER A 315 7.43 10.29 -28.17
N PRO A 316 6.25 9.81 -27.70
CA PRO A 316 6.11 8.44 -27.26
C PRO A 316 6.37 7.51 -28.45
N PRO A 317 7.24 6.52 -28.31
CA PRO A 317 7.27 5.43 -29.27
C PRO A 317 5.90 4.73 -29.18
N ARG A 318 5.26 4.51 -30.33
CA ARG A 318 4.09 3.61 -30.44
C ARG A 318 4.50 2.31 -29.76
N ARG A 319 3.65 1.75 -28.89
CA ARG A 319 3.88 0.46 -28.21
C ARG A 319 4.43 -0.53 -29.26
N PRO A 320 5.67 -0.97 -29.21
CA PRO A 320 6.09 -2.10 -30.01
C PRO A 320 5.41 -3.32 -29.41
N SER A 321 4.86 -4.17 -30.28
CA SER A 321 4.56 -5.55 -29.91
C SER A 321 5.79 -6.10 -29.16
N ARG A 322 5.61 -6.74 -28.01
CA ARG A 322 6.61 -7.10 -26.98
C ARG A 322 7.82 -7.97 -27.46
N ARG A 323 8.20 -7.90 -28.72
CA ARG A 323 9.37 -8.58 -29.29
C ARG A 323 10.28 -7.55 -29.93
N SER A 324 11.17 -7.01 -29.15
CA SER A 324 12.38 -6.24 -29.54
C SER A 324 12.51 -4.87 -28.89
N CYS A 325 13.11 -4.77 -27.73
CA CYS A 325 13.82 -3.59 -27.31
C CYS A 325 15.01 -3.93 -26.38
N THR A 326 15.97 -4.67 -26.92
CA THR A 326 17.30 -4.87 -26.31
C THR A 326 18.31 -3.79 -26.70
N SER A 327 17.96 -2.86 -27.57
CA SER A 327 18.91 -1.90 -28.14
C SER A 327 18.88 -0.47 -27.55
N CYS A 328 17.86 -0.12 -26.74
CA CYS A 328 17.78 1.24 -26.17
C CYS A 328 18.48 1.42 -24.81
N ILE A 329 18.82 0.35 -24.10
CA ILE A 329 19.39 0.42 -22.74
C ILE A 329 20.90 0.74 -22.75
N TRP A 330 21.62 0.51 -23.84
CA TRP A 330 23.08 0.66 -23.90
C TRP A 330 23.60 2.08 -24.22
N ARG A 331 22.74 3.08 -24.43
CA ARG A 331 23.19 4.45 -24.70
C ARG A 331 23.29 5.37 -23.49
N TRP A 332 22.91 4.93 -22.29
CA TRP A 332 22.90 5.76 -21.04
C TRP A 332 23.93 5.35 -19.99
N ALA A 333 24.76 4.35 -20.26
CA ALA A 333 25.77 3.88 -19.31
C ALA A 333 27.18 4.51 -19.53
N MET A 334 27.32 5.52 -20.41
CA MET A 334 28.60 6.19 -20.63
C MET A 334 28.41 7.69 -20.84
N VAL A 335 27.83 8.40 -19.87
CA VAL A 335 28.10 9.82 -19.63
C VAL A 335 28.10 10.07 -18.14
#